data_6fb9664e9da5f94e0bc876e3cdaf3791
#
_entry.id   6fb9664e9da5f94e0bc876e3cdaf3791
#
_cell.length_a   1.000
_cell.length_b   1.000
_cell.length_c   1.000
_cell.angle_alpha   90.00
_cell.angle_beta   90.00
_cell.angle_gamma   90.00
#
_symmetry.space_group_name_H-M   'P 1'
#
loop_
_entity.id
_entity.type
_entity.pdbx_description
1 polymer ?
#
loop_
_entity_poly.entity_id
_entity_poly.type
_entity_poly.pdbx_seq_one_letter_code
_entity_poly.pdbx_strand_id
1 'polypeptide(L)'
;NMKYKKTGQKKQEVNKFMQDLESGVKEVFESGKYQEYLDFCSKFHNYSYGNIILIMLQNPNAGQVASFTTWNRLGFKIKKGAKALKILCPVKYNTIVEEDGEEVVKNHLYFKLGNVFDITQVEGDKPSLATELKGNSDEIKSLINYALNNTEVAITIDKSLNEGSTNGYYDVLMNDIHIKES
;
A
#
# COMPACT_ATOMS: atom_id res chain seq x y z
N ASN A 1 36.27 -10.27 11.09
CA ASN A 1 36.30 -8.83 10.73
C ASN A 1 35.39 -8.40 9.56
N MET A 2 35.09 -9.29 8.61
CA MET A 2 34.23 -8.96 7.46
C MET A 2 32.74 -8.84 7.83
N LYS A 3 32.26 -9.62 8.80
CA LYS A 3 30.85 -9.59 9.27
C LYS A 3 30.49 -8.28 9.96
N TYR A 4 31.36 -7.73 10.77
CA TYR A 4 31.17 -6.45 11.47
C TYR A 4 31.18 -5.24 10.55
N LYS A 5 32.03 -5.23 9.49
CA LYS A 5 32.05 -4.17 8.48
C LYS A 5 30.74 -4.11 7.69
N LYS A 6 30.15 -5.27 7.30
CA LYS A 6 28.85 -5.33 6.62
C LYS A 6 27.68 -4.85 7.49
N THR A 7 27.75 -5.05 8.81
CA THR A 7 26.70 -4.60 9.74
C THR A 7 26.76 -3.07 9.90
N GLY A 8 27.94 -2.48 9.98
CA GLY A 8 28.10 -1.02 10.05
C GLY A 8 27.61 -0.32 8.79
N GLN A 9 27.94 -0.84 7.60
CA GLN A 9 27.48 -0.28 6.32
C GLN A 9 25.94 -0.33 6.19
N LYS A 10 25.30 -1.45 6.55
CA LYS A 10 23.85 -1.56 6.53
C LYS A 10 23.16 -0.58 7.48
N LYS A 11 23.74 -0.32 8.65
CA LYS A 11 23.22 0.68 9.59
C LYS A 11 23.34 2.10 9.03
N GLN A 12 24.45 2.42 8.36
CA GLN A 12 24.62 3.71 7.69
C GLN A 12 23.63 3.91 6.54
N GLU A 13 23.38 2.88 5.74
CA GLU A 13 22.37 2.94 4.67
C GLU A 13 20.97 3.21 5.24
N VAL A 14 20.55 2.50 6.29
CA VAL A 14 19.26 2.74 6.96
C VAL A 14 19.17 4.17 7.49
N ASN A 15 20.23 4.66 8.15
CA ASN A 15 20.25 6.03 8.68
C ASN A 15 20.11 7.07 7.56
N LYS A 16 20.75 6.84 6.41
CA LYS A 16 20.58 7.70 5.25
C LYS A 16 19.13 7.74 4.78
N PHE A 17 18.49 6.58 4.64
CA PHE A 17 17.07 6.52 4.24
C PHE A 17 16.14 7.17 5.27
N MET A 18 16.48 7.14 6.55
CA MET A 18 15.73 7.89 7.57
C MET A 18 15.88 9.40 7.40
N GLN A 19 17.08 9.89 7.07
CA GLN A 19 17.32 11.31 6.76
C GLN A 19 16.63 11.73 5.46
N ASP A 20 16.68 10.90 4.43
CA ASP A 20 15.97 11.15 3.17
C ASP A 20 14.46 11.23 3.41
N LEU A 21 13.91 10.37 4.28
CA LEU A 21 12.51 10.41 4.67
C LEU A 21 12.16 11.72 5.41
N GLU A 22 12.96 12.11 6.40
CA GLU A 22 12.76 13.35 7.16
C GLU A 22 12.77 14.58 6.23
N SER A 23 13.74 14.64 5.31
CA SER A 23 13.84 15.70 4.30
C SER A 23 12.65 15.68 3.34
N GLY A 24 12.21 14.51 2.90
CA GLY A 24 11.06 14.35 2.01
C GLY A 24 9.74 14.75 2.65
N VAL A 25 9.54 14.41 3.92
CA VAL A 25 8.37 14.90 4.70
C VAL A 25 8.34 16.42 4.71
N LYS A 26 9.47 17.04 5.04
CA LYS A 26 9.58 18.50 5.07
C LYS A 26 9.29 19.12 3.70
N GLU A 27 9.87 18.56 2.64
CA GLU A 27 9.63 19.05 1.27
C GLU A 27 8.15 18.97 0.87
N VAL A 28 7.47 17.85 1.16
CA VAL A 28 6.04 17.69 0.83
C VAL A 28 5.17 18.76 1.50
N PHE A 29 5.43 19.08 2.78
CA PHE A 29 4.62 20.02 3.53
C PHE A 29 4.99 21.49 3.27
N GLU A 30 6.25 21.81 2.99
CA GLU A 30 6.71 23.19 2.81
C GLU A 30 6.66 23.68 1.35
N SER A 31 6.71 22.78 0.35
CA SER A 31 6.80 23.18 -1.06
C SER A 31 5.47 23.28 -1.81
N GLY A 32 4.34 23.07 -1.13
CA GLY A 32 3.02 23.04 -1.77
C GLY A 32 2.72 21.77 -2.58
N LYS A 33 3.59 20.75 -2.54
CA LYS A 33 3.42 19.46 -3.23
C LYS A 33 2.51 18.48 -2.46
N TYR A 34 1.78 18.95 -1.48
CA TYR A 34 0.93 18.12 -0.65
C TYR A 34 -0.16 17.40 -1.47
N GLN A 35 -0.73 18.09 -2.48
CA GLN A 35 -1.72 17.46 -3.36
C GLN A 35 -1.10 16.34 -4.20
N GLU A 36 0.08 16.55 -4.77
CA GLU A 36 0.81 15.51 -5.52
C GLU A 36 1.10 14.28 -4.64
N TYR A 37 1.46 14.53 -3.39
CA TYR A 37 1.67 13.47 -2.41
C TYR A 37 0.38 12.69 -2.10
N LEU A 38 -0.76 13.37 -1.92
CA LEU A 38 -2.06 12.71 -1.70
C LEU A 38 -2.47 11.86 -2.91
N ASP A 39 -2.31 12.38 -4.12
CA ASP A 39 -2.59 11.66 -5.36
C ASP A 39 -1.66 10.43 -5.51
N PHE A 40 -0.41 10.56 -5.09
CA PHE A 40 0.51 9.45 -5.05
C PHE A 40 0.11 8.42 -3.99
N CYS A 41 -0.28 8.84 -2.78
CA CYS A 41 -0.74 7.97 -1.69
C CYS A 41 -1.93 7.11 -2.10
N SER A 42 -2.84 7.64 -2.90
CA SER A 42 -4.04 6.92 -3.35
C SER A 42 -3.74 5.62 -4.10
N LYS A 43 -2.52 5.48 -4.63
CA LYS A 43 -2.04 4.29 -5.36
C LYS A 43 -1.48 3.20 -4.46
N PHE A 44 -1.20 3.50 -3.17
CA PHE A 44 -0.38 2.65 -2.30
C PHE A 44 -1.03 2.33 -0.95
N HIS A 45 -2.14 1.60 -0.96
CA HIS A 45 -2.91 1.29 0.25
C HIS A 45 -2.19 0.37 1.27
N ASN A 46 -1.18 -0.37 0.83
CA ASN A 46 -0.48 -1.38 1.65
C ASN A 46 0.87 -0.90 2.19
N TYR A 47 1.21 0.37 2.03
CA TYR A 47 2.46 0.95 2.49
C TYR A 47 2.23 1.99 3.56
N SER A 48 3.15 2.11 4.51
CA SER A 48 3.15 3.22 5.48
C SER A 48 3.42 4.54 4.75
N TYR A 49 2.88 5.64 5.27
CA TYR A 49 3.10 6.98 4.72
C TYR A 49 4.58 7.30 4.48
N GLY A 50 5.47 6.92 5.44
CA GLY A 50 6.91 7.10 5.28
C GLY A 50 7.48 6.32 4.09
N ASN A 51 7.04 5.08 3.87
CA ASN A 51 7.48 4.30 2.72
C ASN A 51 6.91 4.84 1.40
N ILE A 52 5.71 5.41 1.40
CA ILE A 52 5.15 6.08 0.21
C ILE A 52 6.02 7.26 -0.18
N ILE A 53 6.45 8.11 0.77
CA ILE A 53 7.38 9.21 0.51
C ILE A 53 8.71 8.68 -0.04
N LEU A 54 9.27 7.63 0.56
CA LEU A 54 10.52 7.03 0.07
C LEU A 54 10.39 6.48 -1.37
N ILE A 55 9.25 5.88 -1.71
CA ILE A 55 8.97 5.40 -3.07
C ILE A 55 8.85 6.59 -4.02
N MET A 56 8.09 7.63 -3.64
CA MET A 56 7.89 8.84 -4.43
C MET A 56 9.21 9.56 -4.74
N LEU A 57 10.09 9.70 -3.75
CA LEU A 57 11.42 10.30 -3.92
C LEU A 57 12.32 9.51 -4.89
N GLN A 58 12.20 8.18 -4.91
CA GLN A 58 13.00 7.32 -5.79
C GLN A 58 12.39 7.16 -7.18
N ASN A 59 11.06 7.17 -7.29
CA ASN A 59 10.32 7.07 -8.54
C ASN A 59 8.96 7.78 -8.43
N PRO A 60 8.88 9.07 -8.81
CA PRO A 60 7.64 9.84 -8.76
C PRO A 60 6.53 9.28 -9.66
N ASN A 61 6.89 8.47 -10.66
CA ASN A 61 5.95 7.85 -11.60
C ASN A 61 5.58 6.41 -11.22
N ALA A 62 5.97 5.94 -10.03
CA ALA A 62 5.61 4.59 -9.60
C ALA A 62 4.08 4.42 -9.55
N GLY A 63 3.61 3.30 -10.07
CA GLY A 63 2.17 2.96 -10.08
C GLY A 63 1.83 1.88 -9.06
N GLN A 64 2.38 0.70 -9.24
CA GLN A 64 2.18 -0.44 -8.35
C GLN A 64 3.52 -1.03 -7.99
N VAL A 65 3.83 -1.12 -6.71
CA VAL A 65 5.09 -1.69 -6.24
C VAL A 65 4.85 -2.91 -5.36
N ALA A 66 5.71 -3.91 -5.54
CA ALA A 66 5.69 -5.09 -4.68
C ALA A 66 7.09 -5.70 -4.55
N SER A 67 7.24 -6.58 -3.54
CA SER A 67 8.49 -7.32 -3.36
C SER A 67 8.72 -8.33 -4.50
N PHE A 68 9.97 -8.75 -4.69
CA PHE A 68 10.33 -9.82 -5.61
C PHE A 68 9.46 -11.07 -5.41
N THR A 69 9.27 -11.50 -4.17
CA THR A 69 8.47 -12.68 -3.84
C THR A 69 7.00 -12.49 -4.22
N THR A 70 6.46 -11.28 -4.00
CA THR A 70 5.07 -10.97 -4.34
C THR A 70 4.87 -10.98 -5.85
N TRP A 71 5.78 -10.35 -6.62
CA TRP A 71 5.70 -10.37 -8.08
C TRP A 71 5.77 -11.79 -8.65
N ASN A 72 6.69 -12.61 -8.15
CA ASN A 72 6.80 -14.02 -8.57
C ASN A 72 5.52 -14.81 -8.26
N ARG A 73 4.92 -14.61 -7.09
CA ARG A 73 3.65 -15.26 -6.72
C ARG A 73 2.50 -14.86 -7.65
N LEU A 74 2.53 -13.62 -8.17
CA LEU A 74 1.56 -13.11 -9.13
C LEU A 74 1.87 -13.51 -10.58
N GLY A 75 2.92 -14.32 -10.83
CA GLY A 75 3.30 -14.79 -12.16
C GLY A 75 4.22 -13.83 -12.93
N PHE A 76 4.65 -12.72 -12.32
CA PHE A 76 5.57 -11.77 -12.95
C PHE A 76 7.03 -12.09 -12.65
N LYS A 77 7.90 -11.73 -13.59
CA LYS A 77 9.36 -11.79 -13.44
C LYS A 77 9.94 -10.39 -13.42
N ILE A 78 10.90 -10.14 -12.55
CA ILE A 78 11.63 -8.86 -12.55
C ILE A 78 12.54 -8.82 -13.78
N LYS A 79 12.47 -7.72 -14.53
CA LYS A 79 13.31 -7.48 -15.69
C LYS A 79 14.80 -7.48 -15.30
N LYS A 80 15.64 -8.08 -16.14
CA LYS A 80 17.09 -8.09 -15.92
C LYS A 80 17.63 -6.66 -15.85
N GLY A 81 18.39 -6.35 -14.80
CA GLY A 81 18.95 -5.01 -14.59
C GLY A 81 18.03 -4.01 -13.91
N ALA A 82 16.80 -4.38 -13.56
CA ALA A 82 15.90 -3.52 -12.80
C ALA A 82 16.50 -3.14 -11.44
N LYS A 83 16.47 -1.85 -11.11
CA LYS A 83 16.95 -1.33 -9.84
C LYS A 83 15.80 -1.29 -8.83
N ALA A 84 15.95 -2.00 -7.71
CA ALA A 84 14.95 -2.02 -6.65
C ALA A 84 14.79 -0.64 -6.01
N LEU A 85 13.55 -0.26 -5.76
CA LEU A 85 13.21 0.82 -4.83
C LEU A 85 13.39 0.32 -3.39
N LYS A 86 13.93 1.18 -2.53
CA LYS A 86 14.21 0.84 -1.13
C LYS A 86 13.13 1.37 -0.22
N ILE A 87 12.70 0.54 0.70
CA ILE A 87 11.74 0.88 1.75
C ILE A 87 12.29 0.49 3.12
N LEU A 88 11.73 1.06 4.17
CA LEU A 88 12.04 0.73 5.56
C LEU A 88 11.10 -0.36 6.06
N CYS A 89 11.65 -1.51 6.43
CA CYS A 89 10.91 -2.63 6.98
C CYS A 89 11.19 -2.74 8.48
N PRO A 90 10.18 -2.63 9.36
CA PRO A 90 10.36 -2.83 10.78
C PRO A 90 10.64 -4.31 11.09
N VAL A 91 11.59 -4.55 11.98
CA VAL A 91 11.91 -5.88 12.51
C VAL A 91 11.81 -5.83 14.02
N LYS A 92 10.89 -6.61 14.56
CA LYS A 92 10.72 -6.76 16.01
C LYS A 92 11.49 -8.00 16.46
N TYR A 93 12.17 -7.90 17.58
CA TYR A 93 12.79 -9.05 18.25
C TYR A 93 12.74 -8.86 19.77
N ASN A 94 12.73 -9.95 20.48
CA ASN A 94 12.68 -9.96 21.93
C ASN A 94 14.01 -10.42 22.48
N THR A 95 14.43 -9.82 23.59
CA THR A 95 15.53 -10.33 24.42
C THR A 95 15.01 -10.61 25.81
N ILE A 96 15.47 -11.70 26.40
CA ILE A 96 15.24 -11.98 27.81
C ILE A 96 16.44 -11.43 28.56
N VAL A 97 16.18 -10.58 29.54
CA VAL A 97 17.18 -10.00 30.43
C VAL A 97 16.78 -10.32 31.89
N GLU A 98 17.74 -10.56 32.75
CA GLU A 98 17.51 -10.74 34.18
C GLU A 98 17.56 -9.36 34.87
N GLU A 99 16.47 -8.98 35.50
CA GLU A 99 16.37 -7.75 36.32
C GLU A 99 15.80 -8.14 37.68
N ASP A 100 16.53 -7.80 38.73
CA ASP A 100 16.17 -8.09 40.15
C ASP A 100 15.89 -9.59 40.43
N GLY A 101 16.56 -10.51 39.71
CA GLY A 101 16.39 -11.96 39.86
C GLY A 101 15.20 -12.55 39.12
N GLU A 102 14.50 -11.75 38.31
CA GLU A 102 13.41 -12.20 37.46
C GLU A 102 13.75 -12.07 35.96
N GLU A 103 13.28 -13.00 35.14
CA GLU A 103 13.42 -12.92 33.70
C GLU A 103 12.40 -11.93 33.12
N VAL A 104 12.88 -10.84 32.51
CA VAL A 104 12.05 -9.83 31.86
C VAL A 104 12.25 -9.87 30.35
N VAL A 105 11.14 -9.94 29.59
CA VAL A 105 11.16 -9.89 28.13
C VAL A 105 11.19 -8.44 27.66
N LYS A 106 12.31 -8.03 27.04
CA LYS A 106 12.43 -6.71 26.39
C LYS A 106 12.16 -6.80 24.92
N ASN A 107 11.20 -6.00 24.44
CA ASN A 107 10.85 -5.87 23.05
C ASN A 107 11.72 -4.80 22.37
N HIS A 108 12.35 -5.17 21.28
CA HIS A 108 13.20 -4.28 20.49
C HIS A 108 12.65 -4.12 19.09
N LEU A 109 12.85 -2.93 18.53
CA LEU A 109 12.48 -2.59 17.16
C LEU A 109 13.71 -2.00 16.45
N TYR A 110 14.02 -2.53 15.27
CA TYR A 110 14.96 -1.89 14.37
C TYR A 110 14.41 -1.92 12.94
N PHE A 111 14.98 -1.10 12.06
CA PHE A 111 14.60 -1.07 10.66
C PHE A 111 15.68 -1.71 9.80
N LYS A 112 15.24 -2.39 8.74
CA LYS A 112 16.09 -2.86 7.65
C LYS A 112 15.57 -2.34 6.32
N LEU A 113 16.44 -2.24 5.31
CA LEU A 113 16.02 -1.92 3.96
C LEU A 113 15.38 -3.14 3.31
N GLY A 114 14.18 -2.95 2.79
CA GLY A 114 13.49 -3.86 1.89
C GLY A 114 13.64 -3.43 0.44
N ASN A 115 13.48 -4.36 -0.48
CA ASN A 115 13.51 -4.14 -1.92
C ASN A 115 12.11 -4.35 -2.48
N VAL A 116 11.64 -3.35 -3.21
CA VAL A 116 10.40 -3.44 -4.00
C VAL A 116 10.65 -3.00 -5.43
N PHE A 117 9.81 -3.45 -6.34
CA PHE A 117 9.91 -3.17 -7.77
C PHE A 117 8.57 -2.64 -8.27
N ASP A 118 8.61 -1.64 -9.12
CA ASP A 118 7.42 -1.10 -9.75
C ASP A 118 6.93 -2.01 -10.90
N ILE A 119 5.64 -1.93 -11.23
CA ILE A 119 4.99 -2.69 -12.30
C ILE A 119 5.71 -2.50 -13.66
N THR A 120 6.32 -1.35 -13.91
CA THR A 120 7.09 -1.09 -15.13
C THR A 120 8.39 -1.87 -15.20
N GLN A 121 8.86 -2.38 -14.06
CA GLN A 121 10.10 -3.14 -13.92
C GLN A 121 9.89 -4.65 -13.97
N VAL A 122 8.66 -5.11 -14.20
CA VAL A 122 8.33 -6.53 -14.31
C VAL A 122 7.87 -6.89 -15.71
N GLU A 123 7.95 -8.15 -16.04
CA GLU A 123 7.46 -8.77 -17.26
C GLU A 123 6.62 -10.00 -16.92
N GLY A 124 5.57 -10.23 -17.68
CA GLY A 124 4.59 -11.29 -17.50
C GLY A 124 3.23 -10.85 -18.05
N ASP A 125 2.35 -11.78 -18.22
CA ASP A 125 0.96 -11.46 -18.56
C ASP A 125 0.36 -10.72 -17.38
N LYS A 126 -0.11 -9.50 -17.62
CA LYS A 126 -0.84 -8.76 -16.59
C LYS A 126 -1.98 -9.65 -16.11
N PRO A 127 -2.08 -9.98 -14.80
CA PRO A 127 -3.31 -10.55 -14.32
C PRO A 127 -4.39 -9.61 -14.79
N SER A 128 -5.41 -10.13 -15.44
CA SER A 128 -6.59 -9.31 -15.73
C SER A 128 -6.99 -8.74 -14.39
N LEU A 129 -6.75 -7.45 -14.17
CA LEU A 129 -7.43 -6.69 -13.13
C LEU A 129 -8.86 -7.15 -13.23
N ALA A 130 -9.44 -7.58 -12.13
CA ALA A 130 -10.73 -8.24 -12.05
C ALA A 130 -11.60 -7.78 -13.21
N THR A 131 -11.91 -8.70 -14.10
CA THR A 131 -12.71 -8.37 -15.27
C THR A 131 -13.92 -7.67 -14.71
N GLU A 132 -14.13 -6.39 -15.01
CA GLU A 132 -15.40 -5.75 -14.70
C GLU A 132 -16.45 -6.74 -15.16
N LEU A 133 -17.27 -7.20 -14.24
CA LEU A 133 -18.36 -8.10 -14.55
C LEU A 133 -19.30 -7.34 -15.49
N LYS A 134 -19.01 -7.40 -16.76
CA LYS A 134 -19.88 -6.86 -17.81
C LYS A 134 -20.99 -7.86 -17.98
N GLY A 135 -22.12 -7.55 -17.44
CA GLY A 135 -23.33 -8.31 -17.63
C GLY A 135 -24.14 -8.45 -16.35
N ASN A 136 -25.40 -8.31 -16.51
CA ASN A 136 -26.41 -8.44 -15.48
C ASN A 136 -26.88 -9.90 -15.50
N SER A 137 -26.13 -10.83 -14.88
CA SER A 137 -26.58 -12.21 -14.76
C SER A 137 -27.78 -12.27 -13.81
N ASP A 138 -28.69 -13.18 -14.03
CA ASP A 138 -29.87 -13.36 -13.15
C ASP A 138 -29.44 -13.72 -11.71
N GLU A 139 -28.26 -14.30 -11.53
CA GLU A 139 -27.67 -14.57 -10.24
C GLU A 139 -27.27 -13.28 -9.51
N ILE A 140 -26.69 -12.29 -10.22
CA ILE A 140 -26.35 -10.98 -9.64
C ILE A 140 -27.61 -10.23 -9.26
N LYS A 141 -28.65 -10.25 -10.11
CA LYS A 141 -29.95 -9.64 -9.81
C LYS A 141 -30.58 -10.27 -8.57
N SER A 142 -30.50 -11.59 -8.45
CA SER A 142 -31.00 -12.31 -7.28
C SER A 142 -30.25 -11.92 -6.00
N LEU A 143 -28.94 -11.75 -6.08
CA LEU A 143 -28.09 -11.32 -4.98
C LEU A 143 -28.38 -9.88 -4.55
N ILE A 144 -28.57 -8.98 -5.52
CA ILE A 144 -28.97 -7.59 -5.26
C ILE A 144 -30.34 -7.56 -4.60
N ASN A 145 -31.33 -8.29 -5.14
CA ASN A 145 -32.66 -8.36 -4.55
C ASN A 145 -32.65 -8.95 -3.12
N TYR A 146 -31.81 -9.95 -2.89
CA TYR A 146 -31.62 -10.48 -1.55
C TYR A 146 -31.04 -9.43 -0.59
N ALA A 147 -30.00 -8.69 -1.02
CA ALA A 147 -29.42 -7.62 -0.23
C ALA A 147 -30.43 -6.52 0.08
N LEU A 148 -31.19 -6.06 -0.93
CA LEU A 148 -32.21 -5.03 -0.80
C LEU A 148 -33.31 -5.41 0.21
N ASN A 149 -33.68 -6.70 0.26
CA ASN A 149 -34.76 -7.19 1.13
C ASN A 149 -34.31 -7.59 2.54
N ASN A 150 -33.01 -7.73 2.78
CA ASN A 150 -32.45 -8.23 4.05
C ASN A 150 -31.49 -7.25 4.73
N THR A 151 -31.40 -6.01 4.27
CA THR A 151 -30.65 -4.95 4.95
C THR A 151 -31.58 -4.04 5.73
N GLU A 152 -31.15 -3.61 6.91
CA GLU A 152 -31.84 -2.59 7.71
C GLU A 152 -31.51 -1.17 7.22
N VAL A 153 -30.54 -1.04 6.31
CA VAL A 153 -30.10 0.22 5.73
C VAL A 153 -30.82 0.43 4.40
N ALA A 154 -31.41 1.59 4.19
CA ALA A 154 -32.03 1.93 2.92
C ALA A 154 -31.00 1.94 1.79
N ILE A 155 -31.34 1.34 0.63
CA ILE A 155 -30.49 1.38 -0.56
C ILE A 155 -31.25 2.10 -1.66
N THR A 156 -30.65 3.19 -2.16
CA THR A 156 -31.23 4.07 -3.19
C THR A 156 -30.39 3.99 -4.47
N ILE A 157 -31.06 3.84 -5.61
CA ILE A 157 -30.41 3.98 -6.92
C ILE A 157 -30.30 5.47 -7.23
N ASP A 158 -29.07 5.98 -7.24
CA ASP A 158 -28.78 7.39 -7.44
C ASP A 158 -28.29 7.64 -8.89
N LYS A 159 -29.18 8.22 -9.68
CA LYS A 159 -28.89 8.53 -11.08
C LYS A 159 -27.85 9.64 -11.26
N SER A 160 -27.62 10.46 -10.24
CA SER A 160 -26.59 11.51 -10.28
C SER A 160 -25.18 10.91 -10.39
N LEU A 161 -24.99 9.66 -9.95
CA LEU A 161 -23.74 8.94 -10.05
C LEU A 161 -23.37 8.50 -11.47
N ASN A 162 -24.34 8.53 -12.40
CA ASN A 162 -24.12 8.08 -13.78
C ASN A 162 -23.10 8.95 -14.54
N GLU A 163 -22.93 10.20 -14.15
CA GLU A 163 -21.98 11.15 -14.77
C GLU A 163 -20.58 11.08 -14.14
N GLY A 164 -20.40 10.32 -13.04
CA GLY A 164 -19.15 10.24 -12.29
C GLY A 164 -18.45 8.88 -12.36
N SER A 165 -17.26 8.82 -11.79
CA SER A 165 -16.47 7.58 -11.61
C SER A 165 -16.87 6.79 -10.34
N THR A 166 -17.71 7.36 -9.48
CA THR A 166 -18.18 6.75 -8.24
C THR A 166 -19.30 5.77 -8.53
N ASN A 167 -19.17 4.53 -8.08
CA ASN A 167 -20.18 3.49 -8.29
C ASN A 167 -21.21 3.42 -7.14
N GLY A 168 -20.92 4.04 -6.01
CA GLY A 168 -21.80 4.13 -4.87
C GLY A 168 -21.10 4.72 -3.65
N TYR A 169 -21.88 5.14 -2.67
CA TYR A 169 -21.38 5.64 -1.38
C TYR A 169 -22.39 5.34 -0.27
N TYR A 170 -21.93 5.42 0.97
CA TYR A 170 -22.77 5.34 2.16
C TYR A 170 -22.89 6.72 2.80
N ASP A 171 -24.13 7.19 2.98
CA ASP A 171 -24.41 8.44 3.69
C ASP A 171 -24.55 8.15 5.19
N VAL A 172 -23.56 8.63 5.95
CA VAL A 172 -23.50 8.42 7.41
C VAL A 172 -24.60 9.20 8.14
N LEU A 173 -25.05 10.34 7.59
CA LEU A 173 -26.05 11.20 8.22
C LEU A 173 -27.45 10.65 8.02
N MET A 174 -27.75 10.17 6.82
CA MET A 174 -29.04 9.60 6.46
C MET A 174 -29.13 8.10 6.75
N ASN A 175 -28.00 7.46 7.04
CA ASN A 175 -27.87 6.02 7.25
C ASN A 175 -28.42 5.21 6.07
N ASP A 176 -28.04 5.60 4.86
CA ASP A 176 -28.45 4.94 3.62
C ASP A 176 -27.28 4.73 2.66
N ILE A 177 -27.49 3.82 1.70
CA ILE A 177 -26.52 3.48 0.66
C ILE A 177 -27.05 3.96 -0.68
N HIS A 178 -26.23 4.74 -1.39
CA HIS A 178 -26.50 5.16 -2.76
C HIS A 178 -25.67 4.34 -3.73
N ILE A 179 -26.29 3.76 -4.73
CA ILE A 179 -25.60 2.99 -5.78
C ILE A 179 -25.95 3.54 -7.16
N LYS A 180 -24.96 3.45 -8.05
CA LYS A 180 -25.10 3.84 -9.45
C LYS A 180 -26.08 2.90 -10.17
N GLU A 181 -26.90 3.44 -11.06
CA GLU A 181 -27.72 2.65 -11.97
C GLU A 181 -26.80 1.88 -12.96
N SER A 182 -26.99 0.56 -13.08
CA SER A 182 -26.19 -0.32 -13.95
C SER A 182 -26.70 -0.34 -15.41
#